data_07c2e4a38ae706c8f176807325051868
#
_entry.id   07c2e4a38ae706c8f176807325051868
#
_cell.length_a   1.000
_cell.length_b   1.000
_cell.length_c   1.000
_cell.angle_alpha   90.00
_cell.angle_beta   90.00
_cell.angle_gamma   90.00
#
_symmetry.space_group_name_H-M   'P 1'
#
loop_
_entity.id
_entity.type
_entity.pdbx_description
1 polymer ?
#
loop_
_entity_poly.entity_id
_entity_poly.type
_entity_poly.pdbx_seq_one_letter_code
_entity_poly.pdbx_strand_id
1 'polypeptide(L)'
;MKQYNVGIIGATGMVGQRFATLLENHPWFRVKVLAASPRSAGKTYEEAVGSRWAMTTPMPAAMKDMIMMDATADIEKIAAQVDFVFCAVDMKKDEIKKLEEAYAKAECPVVSNNSANRFTPDVPMVVPEINPEHIEIITAQRKRLGTKRGFIAVKSNCSIQSYVPALHPLRKYGLKNVLACTYQAISGAGKTFKTWPEMVDNLIPYIGGEEEKSEQEPLKVWGTIKNDQIVKTATPSITTQCLRVPVQDGHTAAVFVSFENKPSKEEILQCWKTFSGVPQELELPSAPKQFLHYFEENDRPQAKLDRNLENGMAISIGRLREDTQYDYKFVCLSHNTLRGAAGGGVLLAELLAAKGYFD
;
A
#
# COMPACT_ATOMS: atom_id res chain seq x y z
N MET A 1 -3.36 -8.78 23.81
CA MET A 1 -4.24 -8.38 22.70
C MET A 1 -4.75 -9.64 21.99
N LYS A 2 -5.94 -9.63 21.39
CA LYS A 2 -6.50 -10.78 20.65
C LYS A 2 -5.60 -11.11 19.45
N GLN A 3 -5.36 -12.40 19.22
CA GLN A 3 -4.65 -12.89 18.05
C GLN A 3 -5.67 -13.29 16.98
N TYR A 4 -5.50 -12.82 15.74
CA TYR A 4 -6.35 -13.13 14.61
C TYR A 4 -5.70 -14.17 13.71
N ASN A 5 -6.48 -15.14 13.25
CA ASN A 5 -6.08 -16.08 12.22
C ASN A 5 -6.30 -15.44 10.85
N VAL A 6 -5.30 -15.47 9.98
CA VAL A 6 -5.37 -14.79 8.69
C VAL A 6 -5.04 -15.71 7.52
N GLY A 7 -5.64 -15.42 6.36
CA GLY A 7 -5.29 -16.06 5.11
C GLY A 7 -4.50 -15.11 4.19
N ILE A 8 -3.64 -15.66 3.34
CA ILE A 8 -2.97 -14.93 2.26
C ILE A 8 -3.47 -15.48 0.94
N ILE A 9 -4.26 -14.69 0.22
CA ILE A 9 -4.82 -15.01 -1.09
C ILE A 9 -3.91 -14.41 -2.16
N GLY A 10 -3.32 -15.26 -3.02
CA GLY A 10 -2.25 -14.90 -3.93
C GLY A 10 -0.85 -15.11 -3.31
N ALA A 11 -0.71 -16.04 -2.38
CA ALA A 11 0.50 -16.26 -1.58
C ALA A 11 1.77 -16.56 -2.39
N THR A 12 1.66 -17.09 -3.61
CA THR A 12 2.82 -17.44 -4.46
C THR A 12 3.41 -16.26 -5.24
N GLY A 13 2.67 -15.13 -5.35
CA GLY A 13 3.15 -13.91 -5.98
C GLY A 13 4.12 -13.12 -5.10
N MET A 14 4.87 -12.17 -5.67
CA MET A 14 5.88 -11.40 -4.92
C MET A 14 5.28 -10.66 -3.70
N VAL A 15 4.11 -10.07 -3.81
CA VAL A 15 3.43 -9.39 -2.70
C VAL A 15 2.94 -10.42 -1.66
N GLY A 16 2.42 -11.57 -2.09
CA GLY A 16 2.03 -12.66 -1.19
C GLY A 16 3.21 -13.23 -0.39
N GLN A 17 4.36 -13.42 -1.04
CA GLN A 17 5.62 -13.81 -0.37
C GLN A 17 6.07 -12.75 0.64
N ARG A 18 5.90 -11.46 0.32
CA ARG A 18 6.20 -10.36 1.24
C ARG A 18 5.26 -10.38 2.46
N PHE A 19 3.96 -10.66 2.28
CA PHE A 19 3.06 -10.89 3.41
C PHE A 19 3.52 -12.07 4.26
N ALA A 20 3.90 -13.19 3.67
CA ALA A 20 4.39 -14.35 4.40
C ALA A 20 5.59 -14.00 5.31
N THR A 21 6.56 -13.23 4.78
CA THR A 21 7.73 -12.80 5.58
C THR A 21 7.37 -11.82 6.69
N LEU A 22 6.46 -10.87 6.44
CA LEU A 22 6.05 -9.87 7.44
C LEU A 22 5.19 -10.46 8.56
N LEU A 23 4.47 -11.54 8.28
CA LEU A 23 3.54 -12.17 9.21
C LEU A 23 4.16 -13.33 10.00
N GLU A 24 5.41 -13.72 9.72
CA GLU A 24 6.07 -14.87 10.37
C GLU A 24 6.02 -14.79 11.90
N ASN A 25 6.34 -13.64 12.46
CA ASN A 25 6.35 -13.42 13.92
C ASN A 25 5.48 -12.21 14.30
N HIS A 26 4.41 -11.96 13.56
CA HIS A 26 3.57 -10.80 13.81
C HIS A 26 2.80 -10.97 15.13
N PRO A 27 2.79 -9.95 16.03
CA PRO A 27 2.22 -10.11 17.37
C PRO A 27 0.71 -10.32 17.38
N TRP A 28 -0.01 -9.85 16.34
CA TRP A 28 -1.49 -9.91 16.28
C TRP A 28 -2.03 -10.88 15.24
N PHE A 29 -1.27 -11.19 14.18
CA PHE A 29 -1.75 -11.97 13.04
C PHE A 29 -1.01 -13.30 12.91
N ARG A 30 -1.75 -14.39 12.81
CA ARG A 30 -1.22 -15.73 12.59
C ARG A 30 -1.71 -16.28 11.27
N VAL A 31 -0.80 -16.58 10.37
CA VAL A 31 -1.16 -17.19 9.08
C VAL A 31 -1.68 -18.61 9.30
N LYS A 32 -2.90 -18.89 8.86
CA LYS A 32 -3.57 -20.20 8.93
C LYS A 32 -3.81 -20.77 7.54
N VAL A 33 -3.98 -19.92 6.52
CA VAL A 33 -4.29 -20.33 5.16
C VAL A 33 -3.38 -19.62 4.19
N LEU A 34 -2.84 -20.39 3.26
CA LEU A 34 -2.17 -19.90 2.06
C LEU A 34 -2.96 -20.39 0.85
N ALA A 35 -3.40 -19.47 -0.02
CA ALA A 35 -4.17 -19.80 -1.20
C ALA A 35 -3.64 -19.09 -2.45
N ALA A 36 -3.77 -19.74 -3.60
CA ALA A 36 -3.38 -19.19 -4.88
C ALA A 36 -4.23 -19.82 -6.01
N SER A 37 -3.73 -19.81 -7.24
CA SER A 37 -4.43 -20.40 -8.39
C SER A 37 -4.62 -21.92 -8.24
N PRO A 38 -5.57 -22.54 -8.97
CA PRO A 38 -5.80 -23.98 -8.98
C PRO A 38 -4.52 -24.82 -9.21
N ARG A 39 -3.55 -24.30 -9.96
CA ARG A 39 -2.26 -24.96 -10.21
C ARG A 39 -1.38 -25.15 -8.96
N SER A 40 -1.61 -24.34 -7.95
CA SER A 40 -0.88 -24.38 -6.67
C SER A 40 -1.61 -25.19 -5.61
N ALA A 41 -2.92 -25.35 -5.74
CA ALA A 41 -3.74 -26.06 -4.75
C ALA A 41 -3.29 -27.53 -4.58
N GLY A 42 -3.28 -27.98 -3.31
CA GLY A 42 -2.85 -29.33 -2.93
C GLY A 42 -1.34 -29.53 -2.81
N LYS A 43 -0.51 -28.56 -3.20
CA LYS A 43 0.95 -28.57 -3.02
C LYS A 43 1.33 -27.91 -1.70
N THR A 44 2.50 -28.23 -1.16
CA THR A 44 3.08 -27.42 -0.08
C THR A 44 3.42 -26.02 -0.60
N TYR A 45 3.54 -25.05 0.30
CA TYR A 45 3.92 -23.67 -0.07
C TYR A 45 5.29 -23.66 -0.76
N GLU A 46 6.26 -24.41 -0.23
CA GLU A 46 7.59 -24.54 -0.83
C GLU A 46 7.53 -25.08 -2.25
N GLU A 47 6.80 -26.17 -2.49
CA GLU A 47 6.61 -26.73 -3.84
C GLU A 47 5.88 -25.76 -4.79
N ALA A 48 4.84 -25.07 -4.28
CA ALA A 48 4.05 -24.14 -5.08
C ALA A 48 4.84 -22.90 -5.49
N VAL A 49 5.73 -22.38 -4.65
CA VAL A 49 6.62 -21.26 -4.95
C VAL A 49 7.85 -21.72 -5.73
N GLY A 50 8.51 -22.77 -5.29
CA GLY A 50 9.71 -23.34 -5.90
C GLY A 50 10.82 -22.29 -6.08
N SER A 51 11.44 -22.27 -7.25
CA SER A 51 12.52 -21.31 -7.60
C SER A 51 12.08 -19.85 -7.74
N ARG A 52 10.77 -19.57 -7.60
CA ARG A 52 10.20 -18.20 -7.70
C ARG A 52 10.24 -17.42 -6.39
N TRP A 53 10.85 -17.98 -5.33
CA TRP A 53 11.04 -17.21 -4.09
C TRP A 53 11.89 -15.98 -4.37
N ALA A 54 11.30 -14.80 -4.19
CA ALA A 54 11.89 -13.51 -4.58
C ALA A 54 12.36 -12.67 -3.38
N MET A 55 12.19 -13.16 -2.15
CA MET A 55 12.60 -12.44 -0.95
C MET A 55 14.07 -12.69 -0.64
N THR A 56 14.73 -11.71 -0.01
CA THR A 56 16.11 -11.83 0.48
C THR A 56 16.22 -12.68 1.75
N THR A 57 15.14 -12.77 2.52
CA THR A 57 15.01 -13.63 3.70
C THR A 57 14.55 -15.02 3.31
N PRO A 58 14.92 -16.07 4.06
CA PRO A 58 14.39 -17.41 3.84
C PRO A 58 12.85 -17.46 3.89
N MET A 59 12.27 -18.46 3.27
CA MET A 59 10.84 -18.75 3.41
C MET A 59 10.54 -19.09 4.88
N PRO A 60 9.46 -18.52 5.49
CA PRO A 60 9.10 -18.82 6.89
C PRO A 60 8.93 -20.30 7.13
N ALA A 61 9.67 -20.84 8.11
CA ALA A 61 9.67 -22.27 8.40
C ALA A 61 8.27 -22.81 8.73
N ALA A 62 7.48 -22.05 9.50
CA ALA A 62 6.12 -22.42 9.86
C ALA A 62 5.13 -22.49 8.69
N MET A 63 5.47 -21.89 7.54
CA MET A 63 4.58 -21.84 6.38
C MET A 63 5.02 -22.80 5.27
N LYS A 64 6.25 -23.27 5.30
CA LYS A 64 6.91 -24.04 4.26
C LYS A 64 6.11 -25.28 3.81
N ASP A 65 5.64 -26.03 4.80
CA ASP A 65 4.90 -27.28 4.60
C ASP A 65 3.37 -27.11 4.60
N MET A 66 2.87 -25.86 4.68
CA MET A 66 1.43 -25.59 4.61
C MET A 66 0.88 -25.95 3.22
N ILE A 67 -0.21 -26.71 3.21
CA ILE A 67 -0.88 -27.10 1.97
C ILE A 67 -1.64 -25.89 1.42
N MET A 68 -1.38 -25.57 0.17
CA MET A 68 -2.04 -24.49 -0.56
C MET A 68 -3.48 -24.83 -0.87
N MET A 69 -4.39 -23.86 -0.68
CA MET A 69 -5.79 -23.94 -1.06
C MET A 69 -6.04 -23.21 -2.40
N ASP A 70 -7.15 -23.55 -3.08
CA ASP A 70 -7.61 -22.82 -4.24
C ASP A 70 -8.31 -21.51 -3.82
N ALA A 71 -7.77 -20.38 -4.29
CA ALA A 71 -8.29 -19.04 -3.92
C ALA A 71 -9.74 -18.78 -4.38
N THR A 72 -10.21 -19.52 -5.38
CA THR A 72 -11.54 -19.32 -5.98
C THR A 72 -12.53 -20.43 -5.63
N ALA A 73 -12.06 -21.68 -5.59
CA ALA A 73 -12.93 -22.84 -5.34
C ALA A 73 -13.17 -23.10 -3.84
N ASP A 74 -12.22 -22.70 -2.97
CA ASP A 74 -12.27 -23.00 -1.53
C ASP A 74 -12.70 -21.81 -0.64
N ILE A 75 -13.38 -20.79 -1.19
CA ILE A 75 -13.74 -19.54 -0.47
C ILE A 75 -14.40 -19.85 0.88
N GLU A 76 -15.45 -20.65 0.91
CA GLU A 76 -16.19 -20.99 2.16
C GLU A 76 -15.30 -21.75 3.15
N LYS A 77 -14.46 -22.66 2.66
CA LYS A 77 -13.51 -23.41 3.52
C LYS A 77 -12.43 -22.50 4.10
N ILE A 78 -11.98 -21.51 3.34
CA ILE A 78 -11.00 -20.52 3.79
C ILE A 78 -11.65 -19.60 4.81
N ALA A 79 -12.83 -19.05 4.50
CA ALA A 79 -13.57 -18.14 5.37
C ALA A 79 -13.86 -18.77 6.74
N ALA A 80 -14.13 -20.08 6.79
CA ALA A 80 -14.37 -20.80 8.03
C ALA A 80 -13.12 -20.96 8.93
N GLN A 81 -11.91 -20.74 8.41
CA GLN A 81 -10.65 -20.96 9.14
C GLN A 81 -9.96 -19.67 9.59
N VAL A 82 -10.38 -18.51 9.06
CA VAL A 82 -9.69 -17.24 9.25
C VAL A 82 -10.63 -16.14 9.73
N ASP A 83 -10.05 -15.17 10.40
CA ASP A 83 -10.76 -13.96 10.80
C ASP A 83 -10.88 -12.95 9.64
N PHE A 84 -9.88 -12.89 8.78
CA PHE A 84 -9.87 -12.11 7.54
C PHE A 84 -8.78 -12.60 6.58
N VAL A 85 -8.74 -12.06 5.36
CA VAL A 85 -7.71 -12.39 4.38
C VAL A 85 -6.98 -11.16 3.87
N PHE A 86 -5.67 -11.30 3.63
CA PHE A 86 -4.91 -10.41 2.76
C PHE A 86 -5.06 -10.89 1.31
N CYS A 87 -5.38 -9.99 0.38
CA CYS A 87 -5.56 -10.32 -1.03
C CYS A 87 -4.53 -9.61 -1.91
N ALA A 88 -3.77 -10.40 -2.67
CA ALA A 88 -2.72 -9.94 -3.59
C ALA A 88 -2.66 -10.87 -4.82
N VAL A 89 -3.80 -11.09 -5.46
CA VAL A 89 -3.91 -11.95 -6.64
C VAL A 89 -3.54 -11.20 -7.92
N ASP A 90 -3.07 -11.93 -8.92
CA ASP A 90 -2.82 -11.40 -10.27
C ASP A 90 -3.87 -12.00 -11.22
N MET A 91 -4.93 -11.25 -11.48
CA MET A 91 -6.08 -11.59 -12.30
C MET A 91 -6.61 -10.33 -12.99
N LYS A 92 -7.57 -10.48 -13.90
CA LYS A 92 -8.29 -9.32 -14.47
C LYS A 92 -9.08 -8.57 -13.39
N LYS A 93 -9.17 -7.24 -13.52
CA LYS A 93 -9.82 -6.39 -12.51
C LYS A 93 -11.24 -6.84 -12.15
N ASP A 94 -12.04 -7.24 -13.12
CA ASP A 94 -13.42 -7.68 -12.88
C ASP A 94 -13.47 -9.04 -12.15
N GLU A 95 -12.51 -9.93 -12.40
CA GLU A 95 -12.38 -11.20 -11.68
C GLU A 95 -11.95 -10.95 -10.23
N ILE A 96 -11.02 -10.01 -10.01
CA ILE A 96 -10.60 -9.60 -8.66
C ILE A 96 -11.78 -9.02 -7.87
N LYS A 97 -12.60 -8.13 -8.49
CA LYS A 97 -13.79 -7.59 -7.83
C LYS A 97 -14.75 -8.68 -7.38
N LYS A 98 -15.04 -9.63 -8.27
CA LYS A 98 -15.92 -10.77 -7.97
C LYS A 98 -15.36 -11.63 -6.85
N LEU A 99 -14.06 -11.90 -6.87
CA LEU A 99 -13.38 -12.70 -5.85
C LEU A 99 -13.43 -12.02 -4.47
N GLU A 100 -13.05 -10.75 -4.41
CA GLU A 100 -13.07 -9.98 -3.15
C GLU A 100 -14.49 -9.84 -2.59
N GLU A 101 -15.50 -9.61 -3.45
CA GLU A 101 -16.90 -9.59 -3.01
C GLU A 101 -17.40 -10.97 -2.56
N ALA A 102 -16.93 -12.06 -3.17
CA ALA A 102 -17.31 -13.41 -2.75
C ALA A 102 -16.78 -13.72 -1.34
N TYR A 103 -15.49 -13.36 -1.05
CA TYR A 103 -14.97 -13.48 0.32
C TYR A 103 -15.75 -12.62 1.30
N ALA A 104 -16.04 -11.36 0.97
CA ALA A 104 -16.83 -10.49 1.84
C ALA A 104 -18.23 -11.05 2.09
N LYS A 105 -18.91 -11.59 1.08
CA LYS A 105 -20.23 -12.25 1.21
C LYS A 105 -20.19 -13.54 2.02
N ALA A 106 -19.06 -14.25 2.03
CA ALA A 106 -18.79 -15.37 2.93
C ALA A 106 -18.42 -14.91 4.37
N GLU A 107 -18.74 -13.66 4.73
CA GLU A 107 -18.46 -13.03 6.03
C GLU A 107 -16.97 -12.97 6.40
N CYS A 108 -16.09 -13.04 5.39
CA CYS A 108 -14.65 -12.95 5.53
C CYS A 108 -14.15 -11.57 5.05
N PRO A 109 -13.74 -10.66 5.94
CA PRO A 109 -13.17 -9.37 5.55
C PRO A 109 -11.94 -9.53 4.66
N VAL A 110 -11.78 -8.60 3.71
CA VAL A 110 -10.67 -8.59 2.75
C VAL A 110 -9.84 -7.32 2.91
N VAL A 111 -8.56 -7.47 3.23
CA VAL A 111 -7.57 -6.38 3.17
C VAL A 111 -6.77 -6.55 1.88
N SER A 112 -7.07 -5.69 0.90
CA SER A 112 -6.59 -5.90 -0.47
C SER A 112 -5.45 -4.97 -0.87
N ASN A 113 -4.45 -5.55 -1.53
CA ASN A 113 -3.40 -4.82 -2.24
C ASN A 113 -3.76 -4.52 -3.70
N ASN A 114 -4.83 -5.14 -4.19
CA ASN A 114 -5.24 -5.02 -5.59
C ASN A 114 -5.84 -3.64 -5.91
N SER A 115 -5.78 -3.26 -7.19
CA SER A 115 -6.32 -1.98 -7.63
C SER A 115 -7.81 -2.03 -8.01
N ALA A 116 -8.41 -3.21 -8.08
CA ALA A 116 -9.73 -3.42 -8.66
C ALA A 116 -10.84 -2.63 -7.94
N ASN A 117 -10.82 -2.56 -6.61
CA ASN A 117 -11.84 -1.89 -5.79
C ASN A 117 -11.42 -0.49 -5.31
N ARG A 118 -10.27 0.05 -5.71
CA ARG A 118 -9.80 1.37 -5.21
C ARG A 118 -10.77 2.52 -5.50
N PHE A 119 -11.50 2.46 -6.62
CA PHE A 119 -12.48 3.48 -7.01
C PHE A 119 -13.94 3.08 -6.77
N THR A 120 -14.20 1.92 -6.17
CA THR A 120 -15.55 1.57 -5.71
C THR A 120 -15.97 2.55 -4.61
N PRO A 121 -17.14 3.23 -4.71
CA PRO A 121 -17.46 4.39 -3.88
C PRO A 121 -17.50 4.11 -2.37
N ASP A 122 -17.96 2.94 -1.97
CA ASP A 122 -18.09 2.50 -0.58
C ASP A 122 -16.96 1.58 -0.10
N VAL A 123 -15.88 1.46 -0.89
CA VAL A 123 -14.67 0.75 -0.49
C VAL A 123 -13.64 1.75 0.00
N PRO A 124 -13.21 1.70 1.27
CA PRO A 124 -12.18 2.59 1.78
C PRO A 124 -10.83 2.24 1.17
N MET A 125 -10.18 3.24 0.56
CA MET A 125 -8.79 3.20 0.14
C MET A 125 -7.97 3.98 1.15
N VAL A 126 -7.20 3.29 1.99
CA VAL A 126 -6.63 3.88 3.20
C VAL A 126 -5.11 3.95 3.15
N VAL A 127 -4.60 5.11 3.53
CA VAL A 127 -3.24 5.34 4.02
C VAL A 127 -3.38 5.64 5.51
N PRO A 128 -3.07 4.69 6.41
CA PRO A 128 -3.48 4.75 7.81
C PRO A 128 -3.10 6.03 8.57
N GLU A 129 -2.01 6.69 8.19
CA GLU A 129 -1.58 7.97 8.78
C GLU A 129 -2.30 9.19 8.21
N ILE A 130 -3.06 9.03 7.10
CA ILE A 130 -3.63 10.16 6.35
C ILE A 130 -5.15 10.24 6.46
N ASN A 131 -5.83 9.11 6.22
CA ASN A 131 -7.29 9.05 6.14
C ASN A 131 -7.87 7.83 6.88
N PRO A 132 -7.49 7.60 8.14
CA PRO A 132 -7.99 6.47 8.93
C PRO A 132 -9.51 6.47 9.08
N GLU A 133 -10.16 7.64 9.07
CA GLU A 133 -11.61 7.81 9.17
C GLU A 133 -12.38 7.21 7.98
N HIS A 134 -11.72 7.00 6.82
CA HIS A 134 -12.39 6.37 5.68
C HIS A 134 -12.85 4.94 5.95
N ILE A 135 -12.33 4.25 6.99
CA ILE A 135 -12.82 2.92 7.38
C ILE A 135 -14.28 2.94 7.88
N GLU A 136 -14.80 4.08 8.30
CA GLU A 136 -16.19 4.24 8.74
C GLU A 136 -17.21 3.93 7.64
N ILE A 137 -16.82 4.07 6.36
CA ILE A 137 -17.66 3.72 5.20
C ILE A 137 -18.00 2.23 5.13
N ILE A 138 -17.24 1.38 5.85
CA ILE A 138 -17.48 -0.08 5.91
C ILE A 138 -18.91 -0.40 6.34
N THR A 139 -19.50 0.42 7.18
CA THR A 139 -20.91 0.26 7.59
C THR A 139 -21.86 0.34 6.38
N ALA A 140 -21.67 1.31 5.51
CA ALA A 140 -22.45 1.46 4.27
C ALA A 140 -22.17 0.30 3.30
N GLN A 141 -20.91 -0.11 3.18
CA GLN A 141 -20.50 -1.23 2.33
C GLN A 141 -21.14 -2.54 2.79
N ARG A 142 -21.13 -2.85 4.10
CA ARG A 142 -21.80 -4.02 4.68
C ARG A 142 -23.31 -4.03 4.34
N LYS A 143 -23.99 -2.90 4.44
CA LYS A 143 -25.40 -2.75 4.06
C LYS A 143 -25.62 -3.09 2.57
N ARG A 144 -24.78 -2.58 1.67
CA ARG A 144 -24.85 -2.90 0.24
C ARG A 144 -24.59 -4.37 -0.07
N LEU A 145 -23.58 -4.96 0.58
CA LEU A 145 -23.20 -6.37 0.38
C LEU A 145 -24.17 -7.36 1.06
N GLY A 146 -24.99 -6.90 2.00
CA GLY A 146 -25.84 -7.75 2.82
C GLY A 146 -25.07 -8.58 3.85
N THR A 147 -23.92 -8.08 4.33
CA THR A 147 -23.04 -8.78 5.26
C THR A 147 -23.12 -8.16 6.66
N LYS A 148 -22.80 -8.95 7.67
CA LYS A 148 -22.67 -8.49 9.06
C LYS A 148 -21.22 -8.16 9.41
N ARG A 149 -20.31 -9.01 8.95
CA ARG A 149 -18.88 -8.96 9.27
C ARG A 149 -18.01 -8.69 8.04
N GLY A 150 -18.37 -9.25 6.89
CA GLY A 150 -17.61 -9.16 5.67
C GLY A 150 -17.55 -7.74 5.08
N PHE A 151 -16.39 -7.37 4.60
CA PHE A 151 -16.13 -6.10 3.88
C PHE A 151 -14.84 -6.19 3.07
N ILE A 152 -14.58 -5.17 2.24
CA ILE A 152 -13.35 -4.98 1.49
C ILE A 152 -12.75 -3.63 1.91
N ALA A 153 -11.51 -3.61 2.32
CA ALA A 153 -10.70 -2.40 2.49
C ALA A 153 -9.44 -2.53 1.64
N VAL A 154 -9.04 -1.46 0.95
CA VAL A 154 -7.94 -1.52 0.01
C VAL A 154 -6.83 -0.55 0.38
N LYS A 155 -5.61 -0.94 0.09
CA LYS A 155 -4.42 -0.11 0.15
C LYS A 155 -4.27 0.67 -1.17
N SER A 156 -3.79 1.90 -1.10
CA SER A 156 -3.53 2.75 -2.27
C SER A 156 -2.37 2.23 -3.15
N ASN A 157 -2.17 2.84 -4.31
CA ASN A 157 -1.05 2.56 -5.20
C ASN A 157 0.31 2.82 -4.52
N CYS A 158 1.34 2.07 -4.92
CA CYS A 158 2.68 2.17 -4.31
C CYS A 158 3.40 3.48 -4.68
N SER A 159 3.16 4.04 -5.87
CA SER A 159 3.83 5.28 -6.29
C SER A 159 3.42 6.48 -5.44
N ILE A 160 2.12 6.60 -5.12
CA ILE A 160 1.63 7.73 -4.33
C ILE A 160 2.12 7.71 -2.88
N GLN A 161 2.54 6.55 -2.37
CA GLN A 161 3.11 6.43 -1.02
C GLN A 161 4.45 7.19 -0.88
N SER A 162 5.14 7.50 -1.97
CA SER A 162 6.37 8.30 -1.90
C SER A 162 6.10 9.78 -1.64
N TYR A 163 5.03 10.37 -2.19
CA TYR A 163 4.86 11.83 -2.17
C TYR A 163 3.57 12.33 -1.50
N VAL A 164 2.48 11.56 -1.51
CA VAL A 164 1.22 11.97 -0.86
C VAL A 164 1.39 12.17 0.64
N PRO A 165 2.12 11.31 1.37
CA PRO A 165 2.40 11.55 2.80
C PRO A 165 3.18 12.83 3.06
N ALA A 166 4.14 13.18 2.21
CA ALA A 166 4.91 14.41 2.35
C ALA A 166 4.06 15.67 2.09
N LEU A 167 3.09 15.57 1.17
CA LEU A 167 2.17 16.65 0.86
C LEU A 167 1.04 16.81 1.90
N HIS A 168 0.64 15.71 2.56
CA HIS A 168 -0.52 15.72 3.44
C HIS A 168 -0.46 16.76 4.56
N PRO A 169 0.60 16.89 5.37
CA PRO A 169 0.67 17.91 6.42
C PRO A 169 0.73 19.34 5.88
N LEU A 170 1.00 19.52 4.58
CA LEU A 170 1.06 20.82 3.92
C LEU A 170 -0.30 21.27 3.37
N ARG A 171 -1.33 20.41 3.41
CA ARG A 171 -2.69 20.74 2.91
C ARG A 171 -3.31 21.95 3.61
N LYS A 172 -2.94 22.23 4.84
CA LYS A 172 -3.43 23.40 5.59
C LYS A 172 -3.07 24.75 4.93
N TYR A 173 -2.07 24.76 4.06
CA TYR A 173 -1.68 25.94 3.28
C TYR A 173 -2.42 26.06 1.93
N GLY A 174 -3.35 25.13 1.62
CA GLY A 174 -4.07 25.09 0.35
C GLY A 174 -3.20 24.63 -0.81
N LEU A 175 -3.04 23.31 -0.95
CA LEU A 175 -2.36 22.74 -2.13
C LEU A 175 -3.13 23.12 -3.40
N LYS A 176 -2.49 23.80 -4.37
CA LYS A 176 -3.09 24.28 -5.60
C LYS A 176 -2.73 23.40 -6.79
N ASN A 177 -1.44 23.29 -7.09
CA ASN A 177 -0.93 22.47 -8.18
C ASN A 177 0.19 21.55 -7.67
N VAL A 178 0.18 20.31 -8.12
CA VAL A 178 1.22 19.33 -7.85
C VAL A 178 1.65 18.70 -9.18
N LEU A 179 2.96 18.74 -9.46
CA LEU A 179 3.58 17.92 -10.48
C LEU A 179 4.48 16.91 -9.78
N ALA A 180 4.29 15.62 -10.09
CA ALA A 180 5.12 14.56 -9.54
C ALA A 180 5.69 13.69 -10.67
N CYS A 181 7.01 13.68 -10.81
CA CYS A 181 7.69 12.74 -11.67
C CYS A 181 8.18 11.55 -10.81
N THR A 182 7.65 10.35 -11.06
CA THR A 182 7.98 9.16 -10.27
C THR A 182 8.98 8.27 -10.99
N TYR A 183 10.02 7.85 -10.28
CA TYR A 183 11.06 6.92 -10.71
C TYR A 183 10.81 5.59 -10.01
N GLN A 184 10.17 4.64 -10.72
CA GLN A 184 9.62 3.44 -10.10
C GLN A 184 10.52 2.22 -10.29
N ALA A 185 10.84 1.57 -9.18
CA ALA A 185 11.66 0.36 -9.10
C ALA A 185 11.02 -0.84 -9.83
N ILE A 186 11.85 -1.76 -10.33
CA ILE A 186 11.42 -2.93 -11.11
C ILE A 186 10.58 -3.93 -10.31
N SER A 187 10.78 -4.00 -8.99
CA SER A 187 9.95 -4.86 -8.12
C SER A 187 8.47 -4.45 -8.10
N GLY A 188 8.15 -3.19 -8.44
CA GLY A 188 6.78 -2.74 -8.65
C GLY A 188 6.05 -3.46 -9.81
N ALA A 189 6.80 -4.03 -10.76
CA ALA A 189 6.29 -4.92 -11.81
C ALA A 189 6.37 -6.42 -11.43
N GLY A 190 6.67 -6.76 -10.17
CA GLY A 190 6.89 -8.14 -9.75
C GLY A 190 8.15 -8.77 -10.34
N LYS A 191 9.16 -7.97 -10.69
CA LYS A 191 10.38 -8.41 -11.38
C LYS A 191 11.63 -8.16 -10.54
N THR A 192 12.68 -8.89 -10.89
CA THR A 192 14.04 -8.69 -10.41
C THR A 192 14.97 -8.50 -11.61
N PHE A 193 16.19 -8.03 -11.42
CA PHE A 193 17.16 -7.97 -12.54
C PHE A 193 17.47 -9.35 -13.13
N LYS A 194 17.32 -10.43 -12.36
CA LYS A 194 17.45 -11.80 -12.87
C LYS A 194 16.32 -12.16 -13.85
N THR A 195 15.10 -11.72 -13.58
CA THR A 195 13.90 -12.04 -14.39
C THR A 195 13.56 -10.96 -15.41
N TRP A 196 14.25 -9.83 -15.36
CA TRP A 196 14.12 -8.71 -16.30
C TRP A 196 15.48 -8.03 -16.53
N PRO A 197 16.45 -8.75 -17.15
CA PRO A 197 17.81 -8.23 -17.37
C PRO A 197 17.86 -7.00 -18.29
N GLU A 198 16.86 -6.81 -19.17
CA GLU A 198 16.77 -5.67 -20.08
C GLU A 198 16.57 -4.33 -19.37
N MET A 199 16.26 -4.36 -18.07
CA MET A 199 16.18 -3.15 -17.24
C MET A 199 17.55 -2.67 -16.73
N VAL A 200 18.60 -3.47 -16.85
CA VAL A 200 19.94 -2.99 -16.51
C VAL A 200 20.35 -1.93 -17.52
N ASP A 201 20.81 -0.77 -17.03
CA ASP A 201 21.21 0.38 -17.85
C ASP A 201 20.10 0.89 -18.80
N ASN A 202 18.80 0.80 -18.36
CA ASN A 202 17.66 1.18 -19.18
C ASN A 202 16.59 1.93 -18.37
N LEU A 203 15.84 2.81 -19.04
CA LEU A 203 14.71 3.54 -18.51
C LEU A 203 13.53 3.38 -19.46
N ILE A 204 12.35 3.04 -18.91
CA ILE A 204 11.11 2.99 -19.69
C ILE A 204 10.23 4.19 -19.30
N PRO A 205 9.87 5.10 -20.23
CA PRO A 205 9.13 6.33 -19.93
C PRO A 205 7.62 6.13 -19.79
N TYR A 206 7.17 4.89 -19.62
CA TYR A 206 5.76 4.54 -19.57
C TYR A 206 5.49 3.34 -18.66
N ILE A 207 4.49 3.48 -17.79
CA ILE A 207 3.96 2.38 -16.97
C ILE A 207 2.43 2.40 -17.13
N GLY A 208 1.85 1.35 -17.73
CA GLY A 208 0.44 1.31 -18.10
C GLY A 208 -0.54 1.66 -16.98
N GLY A 209 -1.30 2.75 -17.16
CA GLY A 209 -2.32 3.23 -16.23
C GLY A 209 -1.78 3.75 -14.88
N GLU A 210 -0.47 3.99 -14.78
CA GLU A 210 0.13 4.42 -13.50
C GLU A 210 -0.05 5.91 -13.27
N GLU A 211 0.03 6.72 -14.31
CA GLU A 211 -0.20 8.18 -14.25
C GLU A 211 -1.62 8.49 -13.80
N GLU A 212 -2.63 7.86 -14.41
CA GLU A 212 -4.03 8.02 -14.00
C GLU A 212 -4.26 7.68 -12.53
N LYS A 213 -3.68 6.58 -12.02
CA LYS A 213 -3.75 6.24 -10.60
C LYS A 213 -3.06 7.29 -9.73
N SER A 214 -1.88 7.74 -10.13
CA SER A 214 -1.09 8.73 -9.39
C SER A 214 -1.78 10.09 -9.32
N GLU A 215 -2.59 10.45 -10.31
CA GLU A 215 -3.38 11.68 -10.35
C GLU A 215 -4.71 11.56 -9.58
N GLN A 216 -5.36 10.39 -9.63
CA GLN A 216 -6.72 10.22 -9.13
C GLN A 216 -6.81 9.65 -7.70
N GLU A 217 -5.89 8.76 -7.32
CA GLU A 217 -5.93 8.15 -5.99
C GLU A 217 -5.71 9.16 -4.85
N PRO A 218 -4.78 10.14 -4.95
CA PRO A 218 -4.62 11.16 -3.91
C PRO A 218 -5.90 11.95 -3.63
N LEU A 219 -6.69 12.25 -4.67
CA LEU A 219 -7.96 12.95 -4.53
C LEU A 219 -9.00 12.14 -3.76
N LYS A 220 -8.98 10.80 -3.88
CA LYS A 220 -9.82 9.92 -3.06
C LYS A 220 -9.28 9.81 -1.63
N VAL A 221 -7.96 9.69 -1.44
CA VAL A 221 -7.32 9.64 -0.12
C VAL A 221 -7.64 10.90 0.69
N TRP A 222 -7.67 12.06 0.05
CA TRP A 222 -8.05 13.35 0.63
C TRP A 222 -9.54 13.68 0.52
N GLY A 223 -10.34 12.72 0.07
CA GLY A 223 -11.79 12.84 -0.05
C GLY A 223 -12.50 12.84 1.30
N THR A 224 -13.81 12.86 1.25
CA THR A 224 -14.68 12.84 2.43
C THR A 224 -15.84 11.86 2.25
N ILE A 225 -16.31 11.28 3.33
CA ILE A 225 -17.51 10.44 3.31
C ILE A 225 -18.76 11.33 3.23
N LYS A 226 -19.57 11.13 2.18
CA LYS A 226 -20.87 11.81 1.99
C LYS A 226 -21.85 10.85 1.34
N ASN A 227 -23.08 10.74 1.89
CA ASN A 227 -24.15 9.91 1.35
C ASN A 227 -23.69 8.47 1.05
N ASP A 228 -23.08 7.82 2.03
CA ASP A 228 -22.58 6.44 1.94
C ASP A 228 -21.55 6.21 0.83
N GLN A 229 -20.80 7.24 0.44
CA GLN A 229 -19.74 7.18 -0.56
C GLN A 229 -18.54 8.04 -0.16
N ILE A 230 -17.34 7.65 -0.60
CA ILE A 230 -16.15 8.50 -0.52
C ILE A 230 -16.10 9.39 -1.75
N VAL A 231 -16.36 10.67 -1.54
CA VAL A 231 -16.32 11.71 -2.59
C VAL A 231 -14.93 12.29 -2.68
N LYS A 232 -14.33 12.27 -3.85
CA LYS A 232 -13.00 12.83 -4.11
C LYS A 232 -13.00 14.35 -3.84
N THR A 233 -11.88 14.86 -3.32
CA THR A 233 -11.65 16.31 -3.32
C THR A 233 -11.42 16.83 -4.75
N ALA A 234 -11.76 18.09 -4.99
CA ALA A 234 -11.51 18.75 -6.28
C ALA A 234 -10.08 19.33 -6.41
N THR A 235 -9.39 19.49 -5.29
CA THR A 235 -8.05 20.08 -5.20
C THR A 235 -7.10 19.18 -4.44
N PRO A 236 -5.78 19.24 -4.72
CA PRO A 236 -5.08 20.03 -5.74
C PRO A 236 -5.29 19.50 -7.17
N SER A 237 -4.94 20.29 -8.19
CA SER A 237 -4.69 19.77 -9.54
C SER A 237 -3.38 18.98 -9.52
N ILE A 238 -3.41 17.75 -9.99
CA ILE A 238 -2.24 16.85 -9.97
C ILE A 238 -1.96 16.40 -11.40
N THR A 239 -0.71 16.54 -11.82
CA THR A 239 -0.19 15.93 -13.05
C THR A 239 1.03 15.08 -12.71
N THR A 240 1.15 13.94 -13.38
CA THR A 240 2.24 13.00 -13.10
C THR A 240 2.90 12.49 -14.36
N GLN A 241 4.20 12.17 -14.24
CA GLN A 241 4.95 11.38 -15.21
C GLN A 241 5.53 10.18 -14.48
N CYS A 242 5.25 8.97 -14.96
CA CYS A 242 5.66 7.73 -14.30
C CYS A 242 6.66 6.94 -15.13
N LEU A 243 7.90 6.84 -14.65
CA LEU A 243 8.99 6.17 -15.33
C LEU A 243 9.41 4.89 -14.59
N ARG A 244 9.76 3.83 -15.33
CA ARG A 244 10.42 2.65 -14.78
C ARG A 244 11.93 2.83 -14.87
N VAL A 245 12.62 2.68 -13.73
CA VAL A 245 14.08 2.89 -13.63
C VAL A 245 14.79 1.63 -13.17
N PRO A 246 16.11 1.48 -13.44
CA PRO A 246 16.91 0.30 -13.07
C PRO A 246 17.26 0.31 -11.58
N VAL A 247 16.25 0.37 -10.73
CA VAL A 247 16.34 0.27 -9.26
C VAL A 247 15.57 -0.97 -8.82
N GLN A 248 16.12 -1.80 -7.94
CA GLN A 248 15.46 -3.02 -7.50
C GLN A 248 14.22 -2.70 -6.66
N ASP A 249 14.37 -1.92 -5.59
CA ASP A 249 13.33 -1.50 -4.67
C ASP A 249 13.48 -0.02 -4.32
N GLY A 250 12.37 0.65 -4.04
CA GLY A 250 12.28 2.05 -3.68
C GLY A 250 11.75 2.91 -4.83
N HIS A 251 10.54 3.49 -4.65
CA HIS A 251 9.98 4.46 -5.58
C HIS A 251 10.36 5.86 -5.12
N THR A 252 11.04 6.59 -5.99
CA THR A 252 11.41 7.99 -5.79
C THR A 252 10.44 8.89 -6.55
N ALA A 253 10.11 10.06 -6.01
CA ALA A 253 9.33 11.08 -6.70
C ALA A 253 10.02 12.44 -6.61
N ALA A 254 10.21 13.10 -7.73
CA ALA A 254 10.49 14.54 -7.79
C ALA A 254 9.16 15.28 -7.79
N VAL A 255 8.95 16.15 -6.80
CA VAL A 255 7.68 16.83 -6.54
C VAL A 255 7.88 18.33 -6.67
N PHE A 256 6.96 18.98 -7.38
CA PHE A 256 6.83 20.43 -7.52
C PHE A 256 5.44 20.83 -7.04
N VAL A 257 5.35 21.83 -6.19
CA VAL A 257 4.08 22.19 -5.53
C VAL A 257 3.88 23.70 -5.44
N SER A 258 2.64 24.13 -5.71
CA SER A 258 2.16 25.49 -5.47
C SER A 258 1.06 25.51 -4.42
N PHE A 259 0.99 26.57 -3.65
CA PHE A 259 0.04 26.77 -2.56
C PHE A 259 -0.87 27.97 -2.81
N GLU A 260 -2.00 28.02 -2.15
CA GLU A 260 -2.81 29.22 -2.04
C GLU A 260 -2.14 30.24 -1.11
N ASN A 261 -1.63 29.75 0.00
CA ASN A 261 -0.88 30.51 0.99
C ASN A 261 0.52 29.90 1.12
N LYS A 262 1.49 30.43 0.39
CA LYS A 262 2.87 29.92 0.37
C LYS A 262 3.45 29.88 1.78
N PRO A 263 3.76 28.68 2.36
CA PRO A 263 4.46 28.57 3.63
C PRO A 263 5.94 28.97 3.49
N SER A 264 6.61 29.30 4.60
CA SER A 264 8.06 29.35 4.63
C SER A 264 8.68 27.95 4.56
N LYS A 265 9.97 27.87 4.23
CA LYS A 265 10.71 26.61 4.25
C LYS A 265 10.72 25.99 5.66
N GLU A 266 10.89 26.80 6.67
CA GLU A 266 10.89 26.43 8.10
C GLU A 266 9.54 25.82 8.53
N GLU A 267 8.44 26.40 8.08
CA GLU A 267 7.10 25.87 8.34
C GLU A 267 6.89 24.49 7.68
N ILE A 268 7.39 24.29 6.47
CA ILE A 268 7.34 22.99 5.77
C ILE A 268 8.14 21.93 6.56
N LEU A 269 9.39 22.27 6.92
CA LEU A 269 10.26 21.38 7.70
C LEU A 269 9.65 21.02 9.05
N GLN A 270 9.05 22.01 9.72
CA GLN A 270 8.35 21.79 10.99
C GLN A 270 7.14 20.86 10.80
N CYS A 271 6.34 21.02 9.72
CA CYS A 271 5.24 20.12 9.42
C CYS A 271 5.71 18.67 9.26
N TRP A 272 6.80 18.43 8.52
CA TRP A 272 7.33 17.07 8.35
C TRP A 272 7.90 16.50 9.64
N LYS A 273 8.61 17.31 10.43
CA LYS A 273 9.21 16.89 11.69
C LYS A 273 8.18 16.49 12.75
N THR A 274 7.04 17.17 12.78
CA THR A 274 6.03 16.99 13.84
C THR A 274 4.83 16.14 13.40
N PHE A 275 4.79 15.73 12.15
CA PHE A 275 3.66 14.92 11.66
C PHE A 275 3.61 13.56 12.34
N SER A 276 2.47 13.28 12.94
CA SER A 276 2.11 11.99 13.52
C SER A 276 0.68 11.65 13.12
N GLY A 277 0.40 10.38 12.94
CA GLY A 277 -0.93 9.90 12.57
C GLY A 277 -1.47 8.88 13.57
N VAL A 278 -2.70 8.42 13.34
CA VAL A 278 -3.37 7.43 14.18
C VAL A 278 -2.55 6.15 14.42
N PRO A 279 -1.78 5.62 13.43
CA PRO A 279 -0.92 4.46 13.69
C PRO A 279 0.14 4.68 14.77
N GLN A 280 0.74 5.88 14.83
CA GLN A 280 1.72 6.25 15.84
C GLN A 280 1.05 6.46 17.20
N GLU A 281 -0.11 7.11 17.22
CA GLU A 281 -0.91 7.32 18.46
C GLU A 281 -1.37 6.01 19.09
N LEU A 282 -1.72 5.02 18.27
CA LEU A 282 -2.13 3.69 18.71
C LEU A 282 -0.97 2.72 18.90
N GLU A 283 0.25 3.15 18.65
CA GLU A 283 1.47 2.32 18.73
C GLU A 283 1.30 0.99 17.96
N LEU A 284 0.75 1.06 16.74
CA LEU A 284 0.53 -0.13 15.92
C LEU A 284 1.87 -0.83 15.61
N PRO A 285 1.92 -2.18 15.64
CA PRO A 285 3.18 -2.93 15.53
C PRO A 285 4.04 -2.62 14.31
N SER A 286 3.41 -2.37 13.16
CA SER A 286 4.11 -2.03 11.91
C SER A 286 4.24 -0.53 11.66
N ALA A 287 3.75 0.33 12.57
CA ALA A 287 3.86 1.77 12.41
C ALA A 287 5.31 2.23 12.60
N PRO A 288 5.84 3.08 11.71
CA PRO A 288 7.12 3.72 11.94
C PRO A 288 7.01 4.66 13.15
N LYS A 289 8.04 4.74 13.97
CA LYS A 289 8.07 5.68 15.10
C LYS A 289 8.03 7.13 14.63
N GLN A 290 8.80 7.44 13.59
CA GLN A 290 8.74 8.68 12.85
C GLN A 290 8.37 8.37 11.40
N PHE A 291 7.27 8.95 10.92
CA PHE A 291 6.76 8.62 9.59
C PHE A 291 7.49 9.37 8.47
N LEU A 292 7.73 10.67 8.65
CA LEU A 292 8.38 11.54 7.67
C LEU A 292 9.79 11.91 8.16
N HIS A 293 10.81 11.63 7.34
CA HIS A 293 12.21 11.95 7.64
C HIS A 293 12.76 12.91 6.58
N TYR A 294 13.23 14.07 7.00
CA TYR A 294 13.90 15.01 6.13
C TYR A 294 15.42 14.90 6.25
N PHE A 295 16.09 14.86 5.11
CA PHE A 295 17.55 14.83 4.98
C PHE A 295 18.06 16.18 4.48
N GLU A 296 19.05 16.72 5.16
CA GLU A 296 19.73 18.00 4.80
C GLU A 296 20.76 17.80 3.69
N GLU A 297 21.30 16.60 3.55
CA GLU A 297 22.33 16.27 2.57
C GLU A 297 21.80 16.43 1.14
N ASN A 298 22.62 17.04 0.28
CA ASN A 298 22.24 17.37 -1.08
C ASN A 298 22.03 16.16 -1.99
N ASP A 299 22.52 15.00 -1.64
CA ASP A 299 22.44 13.76 -2.40
C ASP A 299 21.43 12.75 -1.82
N ARG A 300 20.61 13.17 -0.86
CA ARG A 300 19.57 12.33 -0.21
C ARG A 300 18.16 12.83 -0.53
N PRO A 301 17.16 11.93 -0.55
CA PRO A 301 17.21 10.49 -0.29
C PRO A 301 17.74 9.68 -1.49
N GLN A 302 18.40 8.55 -1.19
CA GLN A 302 18.86 7.58 -2.16
C GLN A 302 18.17 6.23 -1.93
N ALA A 303 17.61 5.61 -3.00
CA ALA A 303 16.85 4.37 -2.88
C ALA A 303 17.62 3.24 -2.16
N LYS A 304 18.91 3.10 -2.41
CA LYS A 304 19.74 2.05 -1.80
C LYS A 304 20.01 2.28 -0.32
N LEU A 305 20.14 3.54 0.11
CA LEU A 305 20.50 3.91 1.47
C LEU A 305 19.27 4.05 2.38
N ASP A 306 18.17 4.61 1.84
CA ASP A 306 17.09 5.15 2.67
C ASP A 306 15.78 4.37 2.61
N ARG A 307 15.60 3.50 1.59
CA ARG A 307 14.34 2.76 1.42
C ARG A 307 13.95 1.87 2.61
N ASN A 308 14.93 1.43 3.41
CA ASN A 308 14.70 0.53 4.55
C ASN A 308 14.52 1.27 5.89
N LEU A 309 14.49 2.61 5.88
CA LEU A 309 14.30 3.39 7.10
C LEU A 309 12.98 3.01 7.80
N GLU A 310 13.01 2.86 9.13
CA GLU A 310 11.87 2.38 9.92
C GLU A 310 11.29 1.06 9.36
N ASN A 311 12.16 0.09 9.08
CA ASN A 311 11.79 -1.20 8.46
C ASN A 311 11.09 -1.04 7.09
N GLY A 312 11.39 0.02 6.35
CA GLY A 312 10.80 0.35 5.05
C GLY A 312 9.39 0.95 5.14
N MET A 313 8.98 1.41 6.32
CA MET A 313 7.67 2.00 6.53
C MET A 313 7.69 3.53 6.59
N ALA A 314 8.86 4.17 6.72
CA ALA A 314 9.01 5.62 6.66
C ALA A 314 9.03 6.17 5.23
N ILE A 315 8.81 7.47 5.12
CA ILE A 315 9.00 8.27 3.92
C ILE A 315 10.24 9.14 4.12
N SER A 316 11.20 8.99 3.22
CA SER A 316 12.41 9.82 3.19
C SER A 316 12.19 11.02 2.28
N ILE A 317 12.49 12.22 2.76
CA ILE A 317 12.30 13.48 2.04
C ILE A 317 13.62 14.24 2.04
N GLY A 318 13.93 14.94 0.97
CA GLY A 318 15.11 15.80 0.91
C GLY A 318 15.03 16.81 -0.22
N ARG A 319 16.05 17.64 -0.36
CA ARG A 319 16.13 18.59 -1.47
C ARG A 319 15.01 19.64 -1.48
N LEU A 320 14.46 20.04 -0.34
CA LEU A 320 13.48 21.13 -0.29
C LEU A 320 14.14 22.47 -0.67
N ARG A 321 13.65 23.10 -1.72
CA ARG A 321 14.11 24.38 -2.24
C ARG A 321 13.02 25.10 -3.00
N GLU A 322 13.16 26.40 -3.13
CA GLU A 322 12.28 27.22 -3.98
C GLU A 322 12.38 26.80 -5.46
N ASP A 323 11.32 27.00 -6.18
CA ASP A 323 11.23 26.77 -7.63
C ASP A 323 10.88 28.06 -8.38
N THR A 324 11.17 28.10 -9.67
CA THR A 324 10.93 29.27 -10.52
C THR A 324 9.52 29.32 -11.12
N GLN A 325 8.81 28.19 -11.16
CA GLN A 325 7.45 28.08 -11.74
C GLN A 325 6.43 27.65 -10.68
N TYR A 326 6.86 26.86 -9.69
CA TYR A 326 6.10 26.45 -8.52
C TYR A 326 6.65 27.18 -7.30
N ASP A 327 5.99 27.04 -6.15
CA ASP A 327 6.53 27.64 -4.91
C ASP A 327 7.73 26.87 -4.40
N TYR A 328 7.63 25.53 -4.38
CA TYR A 328 8.69 24.63 -3.90
C TYR A 328 8.83 23.36 -4.72
N LYS A 329 10.01 22.77 -4.65
CA LYS A 329 10.31 21.43 -5.14
C LYS A 329 11.14 20.65 -4.12
N PHE A 330 10.94 19.34 -4.09
CA PHE A 330 11.62 18.41 -3.21
C PHE A 330 11.62 16.99 -3.79
N VAL A 331 12.33 16.07 -3.16
CA VAL A 331 12.40 14.67 -3.55
C VAL A 331 11.91 13.80 -2.41
N CYS A 332 11.09 12.80 -2.72
CA CYS A 332 10.59 11.81 -1.77
C CYS A 332 10.96 10.41 -2.19
N LEU A 333 11.04 9.51 -1.21
CA LEU A 333 11.31 8.09 -1.42
C LEU A 333 10.48 7.25 -0.45
N SER A 334 9.91 6.16 -0.93
CA SER A 334 9.30 5.12 -0.10
C SER A 334 9.68 3.72 -0.59
N HIS A 335 9.66 2.73 0.30
CA HIS A 335 9.84 1.33 -0.10
C HIS A 335 8.56 0.78 -0.73
N ASN A 336 8.57 0.54 -2.05
CA ASN A 336 7.38 0.18 -2.82
C ASN A 336 6.77 -1.19 -2.49
N THR A 337 7.54 -2.16 -2.00
CA THR A 337 7.02 -3.51 -1.65
C THR A 337 6.71 -3.66 -0.16
N LEU A 338 7.26 -2.78 0.69
CA LEU A 338 6.92 -2.67 2.12
C LEU A 338 5.84 -1.59 2.30
N ARG A 339 6.19 -0.35 2.54
CA ARG A 339 5.22 0.75 2.68
C ARG A 339 4.21 0.79 1.54
N GLY A 340 4.71 0.68 0.32
CA GLY A 340 3.92 0.74 -0.91
C GLY A 340 3.06 -0.49 -1.20
N ALA A 341 3.27 -1.63 -0.53
CA ALA A 341 2.52 -2.87 -0.77
C ALA A 341 2.19 -3.63 0.52
N ALA A 342 2.84 -4.78 0.77
CA ALA A 342 2.45 -5.67 1.86
C ALA A 342 2.53 -5.02 3.25
N GLY A 343 3.57 -4.25 3.55
CA GLY A 343 3.69 -3.55 4.84
C GLY A 343 2.56 -2.56 5.07
N GLY A 344 2.20 -1.76 4.04
CA GLY A 344 1.04 -0.86 4.11
C GLY A 344 -0.29 -1.62 4.26
N GLY A 345 -0.40 -2.83 3.69
CA GLY A 345 -1.55 -3.72 3.88
C GLY A 345 -1.63 -4.26 5.30
N VAL A 346 -0.48 -4.66 5.90
CA VAL A 346 -0.42 -5.10 7.31
C VAL A 346 -0.80 -3.96 8.24
N LEU A 347 -0.26 -2.76 8.04
CA LEU A 347 -0.60 -1.59 8.86
C LEU A 347 -2.09 -1.21 8.76
N LEU A 348 -2.71 -1.35 7.57
CA LEU A 348 -4.16 -1.17 7.41
C LEU A 348 -4.94 -2.23 8.20
N ALA A 349 -4.51 -3.49 8.18
CA ALA A 349 -5.14 -4.54 8.96
C ALA A 349 -4.99 -4.30 10.47
N GLU A 350 -3.85 -3.81 10.92
CA GLU A 350 -3.62 -3.43 12.33
C GLU A 350 -4.57 -2.30 12.75
N LEU A 351 -4.75 -1.27 11.91
CA LEU A 351 -5.71 -0.20 12.15
C LEU A 351 -7.14 -0.74 12.28
N LEU A 352 -7.57 -1.61 11.35
CA LEU A 352 -8.88 -2.25 11.38
C LEU A 352 -9.07 -3.11 12.63
N ALA A 353 -8.07 -3.88 13.03
CA ALA A 353 -8.07 -4.68 14.25
C ALA A 353 -8.17 -3.81 15.51
N ALA A 354 -7.36 -2.75 15.59
CA ALA A 354 -7.37 -1.81 16.73
C ALA A 354 -8.72 -1.07 16.86
N LYS A 355 -9.43 -0.89 15.76
CA LYS A 355 -10.77 -0.28 15.72
C LYS A 355 -11.94 -1.29 15.81
N GLY A 356 -11.65 -2.60 16.04
CA GLY A 356 -12.65 -3.65 16.28
C GLY A 356 -13.42 -4.12 15.03
N TYR A 357 -12.94 -3.86 13.81
CA TYR A 357 -13.64 -4.24 12.58
C TYR A 357 -13.64 -5.74 12.30
N PHE A 358 -12.75 -6.50 12.92
CA PHE A 358 -12.67 -7.97 12.78
C PHE A 358 -13.36 -8.74 13.90
N ASP A 359 -13.94 -8.06 14.88
CA ASP A 359 -14.66 -8.66 16.02
C ASP A 359 -16.06 -9.09 15.68
#